data_c79e81de7ea3c0e9df24887b194abfe1
#
_entry.id   c79e81de7ea3c0e9df24887b194abfe1
#
_cell.length_a   1.000
_cell.length_b   1.000
_cell.length_c   1.000
_cell.angle_alpha   90.00
_cell.angle_beta   90.00
_cell.angle_gamma   90.00
#
_symmetry.space_group_name_H-M   'P 1'
#
loop_
_entity.id
_entity.type
_entity.pdbx_description
1 polymer ?
#
loop_
_entity_poly.entity_id
_entity_poly.type
_entity_poly.pdbx_seq_one_letter_code
_entity_poly.pdbx_strand_id
1 'polypeptide(L)'
;MKTHSTTPSEITRDWWLVDADGVVLGRLASEVAKRLRGKHKPNFAPHLDTGDHVVVINASKVLLTGNKIAHKTYYRHSGYPGGLTEVPYSKLMSTRPELAIEKAVKGMLPSNRLGRAMLKKLKVYAGADHPHEAQNPKRLELGQVVAPHNPEQAHTVEEVTHHV
;
A
#
# COMPACT_ATOMS: atom_id res chain seq x y z
N MET A 1 33.54 -20.05 -14.18
CA MET A 1 32.22 -19.46 -14.37
C MET A 1 32.13 -18.23 -13.48
N LYS A 2 31.86 -17.03 -14.05
CA LYS A 2 31.54 -15.84 -13.23
C LYS A 2 30.03 -15.74 -13.03
N THR A 3 29.56 -15.70 -11.79
CA THR A 3 28.17 -15.40 -11.48
C THR A 3 27.92 -13.91 -11.68
N HIS A 4 26.83 -13.56 -12.37
CA HIS A 4 26.42 -12.18 -12.57
C HIS A 4 25.96 -11.58 -11.23
N SER A 5 26.47 -10.40 -10.89
CA SER A 5 25.98 -9.59 -9.76
C SER A 5 25.43 -8.29 -10.32
N THR A 6 24.17 -8.00 -10.00
CA THR A 6 23.48 -6.78 -10.44
C THR A 6 24.25 -5.53 -9.99
N THR A 7 24.50 -4.62 -10.92
CA THR A 7 25.15 -3.33 -10.64
C THR A 7 24.12 -2.19 -10.61
N PRO A 8 24.39 -1.07 -9.92
CA PRO A 8 23.45 0.06 -9.87
C PRO A 8 23.11 0.66 -11.24
N SER A 9 24.03 0.55 -12.22
CA SER A 9 23.84 1.05 -13.60
C SER A 9 22.85 0.22 -14.43
N GLU A 10 22.63 -1.05 -14.04
CA GLU A 10 21.71 -1.96 -14.74
C GLU A 10 20.28 -1.86 -14.23
N ILE A 11 20.04 -1.04 -13.20
CA ILE A 11 18.72 -0.92 -12.58
C ILE A 11 17.83 0.00 -13.42
N THR A 12 16.82 -0.58 -14.06
CA THR A 12 15.72 0.15 -14.69
C THR A 12 14.55 0.22 -13.73
N ARG A 13 13.83 1.34 -13.70
CA ARG A 13 12.65 1.54 -12.85
C ARG A 13 11.44 1.93 -13.69
N ASP A 14 10.39 1.14 -13.59
CA ASP A 14 9.11 1.41 -14.23
C ASP A 14 8.15 2.09 -13.24
N TRP A 15 7.08 2.68 -13.80
CA TRP A 15 5.97 3.23 -13.04
C TRP A 15 4.74 2.34 -13.20
N TRP A 16 4.12 1.99 -12.09
CA TRP A 16 2.94 1.15 -12.04
C TRP A 16 1.78 1.90 -11.39
N LEU A 17 0.61 1.84 -12.04
CA LEU A 17 -0.65 2.34 -11.51
C LEU A 17 -1.49 1.16 -11.01
N VAL A 18 -1.91 1.24 -9.76
CA VAL A 18 -2.72 0.22 -9.09
C VAL A 18 -4.02 0.84 -8.65
N ASP A 19 -5.14 0.26 -9.06
CA ASP A 19 -6.46 0.64 -8.58
C ASP A 19 -6.80 -0.18 -7.33
N ALA A 20 -7.14 0.50 -6.25
CA ALA A 20 -7.46 -0.12 -4.96
C ALA A 20 -8.97 -0.37 -4.78
N ASP A 21 -9.81 0.02 -5.77
CA ASP A 21 -11.26 -0.12 -5.67
C ASP A 21 -11.67 -1.59 -5.53
N GLY A 22 -12.41 -1.90 -4.46
CA GLY A 22 -12.88 -3.26 -4.15
C GLY A 22 -11.78 -4.28 -3.79
N VAL A 23 -10.54 -3.84 -3.62
CA VAL A 23 -9.41 -4.72 -3.32
C VAL A 23 -9.18 -4.84 -1.82
N VAL A 24 -8.90 -6.05 -1.33
CA VAL A 24 -8.58 -6.29 0.08
C VAL A 24 -7.22 -5.69 0.44
N LEU A 25 -7.16 -4.83 1.48
CA LEU A 25 -5.97 -4.09 1.92
C LEU A 25 -4.71 -4.95 2.03
N GLY A 26 -4.79 -6.13 2.68
CA GLY A 26 -3.62 -6.97 2.90
C GLY A 26 -3.05 -7.56 1.61
N ARG A 27 -3.92 -7.97 0.70
CA ARG A 27 -3.53 -8.51 -0.63
C ARG A 27 -2.93 -7.40 -1.51
N LEU A 28 -3.57 -6.23 -1.55
CA LEU A 28 -3.03 -5.04 -2.21
C LEU A 28 -1.62 -4.74 -1.71
N ALA A 29 -1.45 -4.64 -0.38
CA ALA A 29 -0.18 -4.28 0.24
C ALA A 29 0.94 -5.29 -0.08
N SER A 30 0.64 -6.59 -0.17
CA SER A 30 1.64 -7.61 -0.50
C SER A 30 2.14 -7.50 -1.94
N GLU A 31 1.26 -7.26 -2.91
CA GLU A 31 1.64 -7.07 -4.31
C GLU A 31 2.41 -5.75 -4.52
N VAL A 32 1.95 -4.67 -3.89
CA VAL A 32 2.66 -3.39 -3.91
C VAL A 32 4.06 -3.52 -3.30
N ALA A 33 4.19 -4.17 -2.14
CA ALA A 33 5.49 -4.39 -1.50
C ALA A 33 6.44 -5.24 -2.36
N LYS A 34 5.92 -6.26 -3.06
CA LYS A 34 6.67 -7.10 -4.00
C LYS A 34 7.26 -6.26 -5.14
N ARG A 35 6.48 -5.31 -5.70
CA ARG A 35 6.92 -4.39 -6.77
C ARG A 35 7.93 -3.37 -6.26
N LEU A 36 7.68 -2.74 -5.12
CA LEU A 36 8.58 -1.76 -4.50
C LEU A 36 9.94 -2.38 -4.13
N ARG A 37 9.96 -3.64 -3.73
CA ARG A 37 11.20 -4.36 -3.42
C ARG A 37 11.92 -4.88 -4.67
N GLY A 38 11.22 -5.04 -5.79
CA GLY A 38 11.79 -5.56 -7.04
C GLY A 38 11.80 -7.08 -7.15
N LYS A 39 11.07 -7.81 -6.29
CA LYS A 39 11.04 -9.28 -6.32
C LYS A 39 10.43 -9.90 -7.59
N HIS A 40 9.79 -9.11 -8.42
CA HIS A 40 9.23 -9.54 -9.71
C HIS A 40 10.28 -9.54 -10.84
N LYS A 41 11.44 -8.94 -10.60
CA LYS A 41 12.51 -8.83 -11.59
C LYS A 41 13.53 -9.96 -11.45
N PRO A 42 14.09 -10.50 -12.55
CA PRO A 42 15.11 -11.55 -12.50
C PRO A 42 16.44 -11.06 -11.90
N ASN A 43 16.73 -9.75 -12.03
CA ASN A 43 17.93 -9.11 -11.49
C ASN A 43 17.78 -8.62 -10.04
N PHE A 44 16.82 -9.17 -9.29
CA PHE A 44 16.61 -8.80 -7.89
C PHE A 44 17.87 -9.06 -7.06
N ALA A 45 18.29 -8.03 -6.30
CA ALA A 45 19.39 -8.12 -5.35
C ALA A 45 18.97 -7.57 -3.99
N PRO A 46 19.17 -8.30 -2.87
CA PRO A 46 18.72 -7.87 -1.54
C PRO A 46 19.38 -6.58 -1.02
N HIS A 47 20.60 -6.30 -1.49
CA HIS A 47 21.42 -5.15 -1.07
C HIS A 47 21.21 -3.89 -1.93
N LEU A 48 20.48 -4.02 -3.04
CA LEU A 48 20.18 -2.91 -3.95
C LEU A 48 18.67 -2.63 -4.01
N ASP A 49 18.34 -1.37 -4.31
CA ASP A 49 16.97 -0.96 -4.57
C ASP A 49 16.62 -1.15 -6.06
N THR A 50 16.24 -2.37 -6.43
CA THR A 50 15.86 -2.75 -7.79
C THR A 50 14.37 -2.54 -8.10
N GLY A 51 13.59 -2.11 -7.12
CA GLY A 51 12.14 -1.97 -7.23
C GLY A 51 11.68 -0.77 -8.05
N ASP A 52 10.41 -0.81 -8.43
CA ASP A 52 9.72 0.17 -9.26
C ASP A 52 8.98 1.23 -8.44
N HIS A 53 8.50 2.27 -9.13
CA HIS A 53 7.58 3.24 -8.57
C HIS A 53 6.16 2.69 -8.64
N VAL A 54 5.37 2.89 -7.58
CA VAL A 54 3.97 2.45 -7.54
C VAL A 54 3.08 3.61 -7.12
N VAL A 55 2.06 3.87 -7.93
CA VAL A 55 0.99 4.82 -7.67
C VAL A 55 -0.27 4.03 -7.38
N VAL A 56 -0.87 4.24 -6.21
CA VAL A 56 -2.14 3.62 -5.82
C VAL A 56 -3.23 4.68 -5.83
N ILE A 57 -4.31 4.41 -6.52
CA ILE A 57 -5.50 5.27 -6.59
C ILE A 57 -6.69 4.62 -5.90
N ASN A 58 -7.74 5.41 -5.64
CA ASN A 58 -8.97 4.97 -4.98
C ASN A 58 -8.75 4.36 -3.58
N ALA A 59 -7.80 4.88 -2.79
CA ALA A 59 -7.49 4.34 -1.46
C ALA A 59 -8.69 4.37 -0.51
N SER A 60 -9.66 5.29 -0.70
CA SER A 60 -10.90 5.36 0.09
C SER A 60 -11.80 4.14 -0.08
N LYS A 61 -11.72 3.45 -1.22
CA LYS A 61 -12.56 2.29 -1.57
C LYS A 61 -11.92 0.93 -1.27
N VAL A 62 -10.77 0.92 -0.59
CA VAL A 62 -10.09 -0.31 -0.16
C VAL A 62 -10.95 -1.08 0.84
N LEU A 63 -11.04 -2.40 0.68
CA LEU A 63 -11.80 -3.27 1.55
C LEU A 63 -10.98 -3.80 2.73
N LEU A 64 -11.60 -3.78 3.91
CA LEU A 64 -11.10 -4.45 5.11
C LEU A 64 -11.99 -5.67 5.39
N THR A 65 -11.41 -6.86 5.38
CA THR A 65 -12.13 -8.11 5.61
C THR A 65 -12.36 -8.40 7.08
N GLY A 66 -13.46 -9.07 7.39
CA GLY A 66 -13.87 -9.42 8.76
C GLY A 66 -14.15 -8.16 9.58
N ASN A 67 -14.06 -8.27 10.89
CA ASN A 67 -14.41 -7.18 11.81
C ASN A 67 -13.28 -6.16 12.08
N LYS A 68 -12.37 -5.98 11.10
CA LYS A 68 -11.19 -5.10 11.26
C LYS A 68 -11.54 -3.63 11.35
N ILE A 69 -12.62 -3.20 10.71
CA ILE A 69 -13.07 -1.79 10.78
C ILE A 69 -13.41 -1.42 12.21
N ALA A 70 -14.09 -2.31 12.96
CA ALA A 70 -14.51 -2.05 14.33
C ALA A 70 -13.39 -2.24 15.35
N HIS A 71 -12.57 -3.30 15.20
CA HIS A 71 -11.61 -3.70 16.24
C HIS A 71 -10.17 -3.26 16.00
N LYS A 72 -9.78 -2.97 14.77
CA LYS A 72 -8.39 -2.60 14.48
C LYS A 72 -8.13 -1.15 14.85
N THR A 73 -7.05 -0.92 15.61
CA THR A 73 -6.60 0.40 16.01
C THR A 73 -5.22 0.69 15.43
N TYR A 74 -5.03 1.90 14.95
CA TYR A 74 -3.74 2.44 14.55
C TYR A 74 -3.10 3.16 15.72
N TYR A 75 -1.87 2.77 16.07
CA TYR A 75 -1.10 3.38 17.15
C TYR A 75 0.01 4.28 16.61
N ARG A 76 0.15 5.44 17.23
CA ARG A 76 1.24 6.38 17.01
C ARG A 76 1.78 6.83 18.37
N HIS A 77 3.11 6.90 18.49
CA HIS A 77 3.76 7.42 19.69
C HIS A 77 4.61 8.64 19.36
N SER A 78 4.51 9.70 20.17
CA SER A 78 5.26 10.94 19.98
C SER A 78 6.71 10.89 20.47
N GLY A 79 7.05 9.89 21.30
CA GLY A 79 8.35 9.76 21.96
C GLY A 79 8.39 10.32 23.39
N TYR A 80 7.36 11.04 23.84
CA TYR A 80 7.23 11.57 25.18
C TYR A 80 6.43 10.65 26.11
N PRO A 81 6.66 10.67 27.43
CA PRO A 81 5.82 9.94 28.40
C PRO A 81 4.33 10.26 28.18
N GLY A 82 3.48 9.23 28.11
CA GLY A 82 2.05 9.38 27.84
C GLY A 82 1.69 9.77 26.40
N GLY A 83 2.66 9.78 25.48
CA GLY A 83 2.47 10.23 24.10
C GLY A 83 1.89 9.19 23.13
N LEU A 84 1.23 8.13 23.63
CA LEU A 84 0.53 7.15 22.81
C LEU A 84 -0.79 7.75 22.28
N THR A 85 -0.97 7.71 20.98
CA THR A 85 -2.22 8.10 20.31
C THR A 85 -2.82 6.89 19.62
N GLU A 86 -4.07 6.63 19.91
CA GLU A 86 -4.86 5.53 19.33
C GLU A 86 -5.91 6.07 18.39
N VAL A 87 -5.97 5.56 17.17
CA VAL A 87 -6.95 5.94 16.15
C VAL A 87 -7.65 4.69 15.65
N PRO A 88 -8.96 4.54 15.85
CA PRO A 88 -9.72 3.43 15.27
C PRO A 88 -9.62 3.41 13.74
N TYR A 89 -9.59 2.23 13.15
CA TYR A 89 -9.50 2.11 11.68
C TYR A 89 -10.71 2.69 10.95
N SER A 90 -11.89 2.67 11.57
CA SER A 90 -13.09 3.35 11.05
C SER A 90 -12.82 4.84 10.80
N LYS A 91 -12.29 5.55 11.81
CA LYS A 91 -11.91 6.95 11.70
C LYS A 91 -10.73 7.17 10.76
N LEU A 92 -9.76 6.26 10.73
CA LEU A 92 -8.60 6.36 9.83
C LEU A 92 -9.01 6.28 8.37
N MET A 93 -9.89 5.35 8.01
CA MET A 93 -10.38 5.17 6.64
C MET A 93 -11.23 6.34 6.15
N SER A 94 -12.01 6.98 7.03
CA SER A 94 -12.79 8.16 6.66
C SER A 94 -11.97 9.44 6.51
N THR A 95 -10.88 9.60 7.30
CA THR A 95 -10.09 10.84 7.31
C THR A 95 -8.82 10.77 6.46
N ARG A 96 -8.10 9.65 6.51
CA ARG A 96 -6.79 9.45 5.82
C ARG A 96 -6.63 8.01 5.35
N PRO A 97 -7.37 7.56 4.34
CA PRO A 97 -7.29 6.19 3.83
C PRO A 97 -5.90 5.86 3.27
N GLU A 98 -5.17 6.84 2.73
CA GLU A 98 -3.83 6.67 2.20
C GLU A 98 -2.87 6.13 3.27
N LEU A 99 -2.98 6.64 4.49
CA LEU A 99 -2.13 6.24 5.60
C LEU A 99 -2.32 4.76 5.97
N ALA A 100 -3.53 4.20 5.82
CA ALA A 100 -3.78 2.79 6.06
C ALA A 100 -3.00 1.89 5.10
N ILE A 101 -2.97 2.26 3.81
CA ILE A 101 -2.20 1.54 2.78
C ILE A 101 -0.70 1.70 3.01
N GLU A 102 -0.23 2.93 3.22
CA GLU A 102 1.20 3.21 3.47
C GLU A 102 1.74 2.41 4.67
N LYS A 103 0.97 2.34 5.76
CA LYS A 103 1.37 1.59 6.96
C LYS A 103 1.36 0.08 6.73
N ALA A 104 0.40 -0.43 5.98
CA ALA A 104 0.36 -1.85 5.61
C ALA A 104 1.59 -2.23 4.76
N VAL A 105 1.91 -1.43 3.76
CA VAL A 105 3.07 -1.64 2.89
C VAL A 105 4.38 -1.45 3.66
N LYS A 106 4.49 -0.42 4.51
CA LYS A 106 5.68 -0.17 5.34
C LYS A 106 6.02 -1.37 6.22
N GLY A 107 5.01 -2.03 6.81
CA GLY A 107 5.19 -3.24 7.62
C GLY A 107 5.69 -4.45 6.83
N MET A 108 5.54 -4.46 5.50
CA MET A 108 5.98 -5.53 4.60
C MET A 108 7.34 -5.26 3.95
N LEU A 109 7.88 -4.04 4.10
CA LEU A 109 9.20 -3.66 3.61
C LEU A 109 10.26 -3.85 4.70
N PRO A 110 11.56 -3.99 4.35
CA PRO A 110 12.64 -4.07 5.32
C PRO A 110 12.69 -2.85 6.24
N SER A 111 12.97 -3.05 7.55
CA SER A 111 13.03 -1.97 8.55
C SER A 111 14.38 -1.26 8.59
N ASN A 112 15.05 -1.10 7.46
CA ASN A 112 16.37 -0.49 7.33
C ASN A 112 16.34 0.78 6.45
N ARG A 113 17.52 1.37 6.19
CA ARG A 113 17.67 2.56 5.32
C ARG A 113 17.16 2.28 3.90
N LEU A 114 17.44 1.07 3.37
CA LEU A 114 17.00 0.65 2.05
C LEU A 114 15.47 0.56 1.96
N GLY A 115 14.81 -0.05 2.95
CA GLY A 115 13.35 -0.11 3.01
C GLY A 115 12.68 1.28 3.10
N ARG A 116 13.31 2.24 3.77
CA ARG A 116 12.83 3.64 3.78
C ARG A 116 12.95 4.29 2.39
N ALA A 117 14.01 4.00 1.64
CA ALA A 117 14.17 4.47 0.27
C ALA A 117 13.11 3.84 -0.66
N MET A 118 12.85 2.53 -0.52
CA MET A 118 11.80 1.83 -1.25
C MET A 118 10.41 2.43 -0.98
N LEU A 119 10.09 2.75 0.28
CA LEU A 119 8.80 3.33 0.65
C LEU A 119 8.57 4.71 0.00
N LYS A 120 9.60 5.52 -0.22
CA LYS A 120 9.48 6.82 -0.90
C LYS A 120 8.96 6.72 -2.34
N LYS A 121 9.10 5.56 -2.98
CA LYS A 121 8.62 5.27 -4.33
C LYS A 121 7.12 4.92 -4.36
N LEU A 122 6.49 4.75 -3.22
CA LEU A 122 5.05 4.57 -3.09
C LEU A 122 4.37 5.94 -3.04
N LYS A 123 3.36 6.12 -3.88
CA LYS A 123 2.45 7.26 -3.87
C LYS A 123 1.03 6.74 -3.76
N VAL A 124 0.26 7.26 -2.81
CA VAL A 124 -1.11 6.81 -2.55
C VAL A 124 -2.04 8.00 -2.59
N TYR A 125 -3.17 7.84 -3.27
CA TYR A 125 -4.20 8.88 -3.44
C TYR A 125 -5.57 8.33 -3.05
N ALA A 126 -6.35 9.14 -2.34
CA ALA A 126 -7.69 8.76 -1.88
C ALA A 126 -8.66 8.57 -3.04
N GLY A 127 -8.59 9.46 -4.03
CA GLY A 127 -9.43 9.46 -5.23
C GLY A 127 -8.78 8.79 -6.44
N ALA A 128 -9.41 8.98 -7.59
CA ALA A 128 -8.92 8.46 -8.88
C ALA A 128 -7.82 9.34 -9.50
N ASP A 129 -7.79 10.63 -9.15
CA ASP A 129 -6.89 11.60 -9.76
C ASP A 129 -5.49 11.51 -9.15
N HIS A 130 -4.47 11.61 -10.00
CA HIS A 130 -3.07 11.61 -9.59
C HIS A 130 -2.21 12.52 -10.49
N PRO A 131 -1.16 13.20 -9.96
CA PRO A 131 -0.31 14.12 -10.74
C PRO A 131 0.81 13.44 -11.53
N HIS A 132 0.75 12.11 -11.71
CA HIS A 132 1.82 11.31 -12.32
C HIS A 132 1.52 10.87 -13.77
N GLU A 133 0.69 11.61 -14.51
CA GLU A 133 0.37 11.28 -15.91
C GLU A 133 1.61 11.37 -16.81
N ALA A 134 2.48 12.36 -16.58
CA ALA A 134 3.70 12.56 -17.35
C ALA A 134 4.68 11.37 -17.30
N GLN A 135 4.62 10.55 -16.26
CA GLN A 135 5.42 9.34 -16.09
C GLN A 135 4.86 8.12 -16.85
N ASN A 136 3.67 8.24 -17.47
CA ASN A 136 2.97 7.16 -18.18
C ASN A 136 2.95 5.84 -17.38
N PRO A 137 2.35 5.81 -16.17
CA PRO A 137 2.36 4.61 -15.34
C PRO A 137 1.57 3.49 -16.01
N LYS A 138 2.17 2.31 -16.08
CA LYS A 138 1.53 1.10 -16.61
C LYS A 138 0.49 0.59 -15.62
N ARG A 139 -0.72 0.29 -16.08
CA ARG A 139 -1.76 -0.28 -15.22
C ARG A 139 -1.36 -1.70 -14.80
N LEU A 140 -1.35 -1.95 -13.49
CA LEU A 140 -1.11 -3.26 -12.91
C LEU A 140 -2.45 -3.92 -12.60
N GLU A 141 -2.76 -4.99 -13.32
CA GLU A 141 -3.90 -5.83 -12.99
C GLU A 141 -3.55 -6.73 -11.79
N LEU A 142 -4.29 -6.57 -10.72
CA LEU A 142 -4.18 -7.41 -9.53
C LEU A 142 -5.04 -8.67 -9.78
N GLY A 143 -4.43 -9.75 -10.29
CA GLY A 143 -5.13 -11.02 -10.46
C GLY A 143 -5.69 -11.53 -9.12
N GLN A 144 -6.94 -12.02 -9.08
CA GLN A 144 -7.63 -12.66 -7.93
C GLN A 144 -7.51 -11.97 -6.55
N VAL A 145 -7.15 -10.69 -6.51
CA VAL A 145 -6.95 -9.92 -5.28
C VAL A 145 -8.27 -9.25 -4.85
N VAL A 146 -9.26 -9.28 -5.74
CA VAL A 146 -10.62 -8.81 -5.47
C VAL A 146 -11.27 -9.74 -4.45
N ALA A 147 -11.97 -9.18 -3.45
CA ALA A 147 -12.74 -9.99 -2.51
C ALA A 147 -13.75 -10.86 -3.28
N PRO A 148 -13.95 -12.13 -2.88
CA PRO A 148 -15.09 -12.89 -3.39
C PRO A 148 -16.34 -12.06 -3.08
N HIS A 149 -17.19 -11.90 -4.09
CA HIS A 149 -18.44 -11.14 -3.99
C HIS A 149 -19.37 -11.82 -2.97
N ASN A 150 -19.21 -11.49 -1.70
CA ASN A 150 -20.18 -11.78 -0.66
C ASN A 150 -20.75 -10.44 -0.19
N PRO A 151 -21.98 -10.06 -0.65
CA PRO A 151 -22.57 -8.76 -0.37
C PRO A 151 -22.86 -8.52 1.13
N GLU A 152 -22.91 -9.57 1.94
CA GLU A 152 -23.21 -9.46 3.38
C GLU A 152 -22.03 -8.94 4.26
N GLN A 153 -20.82 -8.81 3.72
CA GLN A 153 -19.63 -8.38 4.48
C GLN A 153 -19.05 -7.03 4.03
N ALA A 154 -19.64 -6.38 3.06
CA ALA A 154 -19.31 -5.01 2.67
C ALA A 154 -20.05 -4.03 3.61
N HIS A 155 -19.54 -3.85 4.82
CA HIS A 155 -19.92 -2.69 5.62
C HIS A 155 -19.36 -1.44 4.94
N THR A 156 -20.12 -0.88 4.05
CA THR A 156 -19.92 0.45 3.47
C THR A 156 -20.04 1.47 4.60
N VAL A 157 -19.13 2.43 4.61
CA VAL A 157 -19.02 3.51 5.60
C VAL A 157 -20.28 4.42 5.62
N GLU A 158 -21.27 4.19 4.75
CA GLU A 158 -22.47 5.02 4.58
C GLU A 158 -23.55 4.83 5.65
N GLU A 159 -23.52 3.73 6.44
CA GLU A 159 -24.60 3.49 7.42
C GLU A 159 -24.35 4.05 8.84
N VAL A 160 -23.21 4.65 9.12
CA VAL A 160 -22.90 5.14 10.48
C VAL A 160 -23.32 6.60 10.73
N THR A 161 -23.90 7.30 9.75
CA THR A 161 -24.30 8.72 9.91
C THR A 161 -25.74 8.97 10.33
N HIS A 162 -26.52 7.95 10.64
CA HIS A 162 -27.93 8.14 11.04
C HIS A 162 -28.26 7.58 12.42
N HIS A 163 -27.44 7.82 13.46
CA HIS A 163 -27.92 7.71 14.86
C HIS A 163 -27.04 8.61 15.75
N VAL A 164 -27.31 9.89 15.75
CA VAL A 164 -27.11 10.80 16.90
C VAL A 164 -28.29 11.77 16.90
#